data_4b6b02bd68de63d71166960ecca3d5c6
#
_entry.id   4b6b02bd68de63d71166960ecca3d5c6
#
_cell.length_a   1.000
_cell.length_b   1.000
_cell.length_c   1.000
_cell.angle_alpha   90.00
_cell.angle_beta   90.00
_cell.angle_gamma   90.00
#
_symmetry.space_group_name_H-M   'P 1'
#
loop_
_entity.id
_entity.type
_entity.pdbx_description
1 polymer ?
#
loop_
_entity_poly.entity_id
_entity_poly.type
_entity_poly.pdbx_seq_one_letter_code
_entity_poly.pdbx_strand_id
1 'polypeptide(L)'
;MNRGVGAATAFARLYHLWFDDPLALADESARQAHAVVGERVADVLALWDERTRSWLPGTPTVLRLEACDLAAFAMRAPHIALLFGAVDTAAPTAALGCSLHWERFRPCSYAIDRTVVDIELETDEKGLLVGAQVALDDGGRIALGGRAVRALPCAV
;
A
#
# COMPACT_ATOMS: atom_id res chain seq x y z
N MET A 1 -14.68 -17.73 -6.58
CA MET A 1 -13.63 -17.06 -5.80
C MET A 1 -13.04 -15.93 -6.60
N ASN A 2 -13.23 -14.72 -6.15
CA ASN A 2 -12.52 -13.58 -6.74
C ASN A 2 -11.05 -13.68 -6.35
N ARG A 3 -10.25 -14.18 -7.28
CA ARG A 3 -8.81 -14.06 -7.15
C ARG A 3 -8.46 -12.59 -7.39
N GLY A 4 -7.82 -11.96 -6.42
CA GLY A 4 -7.32 -10.61 -6.57
C GLY A 4 -6.32 -10.51 -7.72
N VAL A 5 -5.98 -9.29 -8.07
CA VAL A 5 -4.99 -9.00 -9.11
C VAL A 5 -3.59 -9.22 -8.53
N GLY A 6 -2.73 -9.92 -9.26
CA GLY A 6 -1.33 -10.06 -8.88
C GLY A 6 -0.60 -8.72 -8.85
N ALA A 7 0.42 -8.59 -7.99
CA ALA A 7 1.13 -7.33 -7.78
C ALA A 7 1.76 -6.77 -9.07
N ALA A 8 2.37 -7.63 -9.88
CA ALA A 8 2.99 -7.20 -11.15
C ALA A 8 1.95 -6.64 -12.14
N THR A 9 0.79 -7.29 -12.25
CA THR A 9 -0.31 -6.85 -13.12
C THR A 9 -0.90 -5.54 -12.59
N ALA A 10 -1.13 -5.45 -11.28
CA ALA A 10 -1.62 -4.24 -10.64
C ALA A 10 -0.66 -3.06 -10.83
N PHE A 11 0.64 -3.29 -10.64
CA PHE A 11 1.67 -2.27 -10.86
C PHE A 11 1.66 -1.76 -12.30
N ALA A 12 1.66 -2.66 -13.28
CA ALA A 12 1.67 -2.28 -14.70
C ALA A 12 0.45 -1.44 -15.06
N ARG A 13 -0.73 -1.83 -14.57
CA ARG A 13 -1.97 -1.11 -14.80
C ARG A 13 -1.95 0.29 -14.16
N LEU A 14 -1.54 0.38 -12.90
CA LEU A 14 -1.45 1.65 -12.18
C LEU A 14 -0.40 2.58 -12.80
N TYR A 15 0.74 2.02 -13.21
CA TYR A 15 1.80 2.79 -13.85
C TYR A 15 1.32 3.38 -15.18
N HIS A 16 0.58 2.61 -15.97
CA HIS A 16 -0.01 3.09 -17.23
C HIS A 16 -1.00 4.22 -16.98
N LEU A 17 -1.92 4.05 -16.01
CA LEU A 17 -2.88 5.08 -15.65
C LEU A 17 -2.19 6.34 -15.11
N TRP A 18 -1.18 6.17 -14.27
CA TRP A 18 -0.40 7.27 -13.71
C TRP A 18 0.33 8.05 -14.80
N PHE A 19 0.88 7.36 -15.78
CA PHE A 19 1.59 7.99 -16.90
C PHE A 19 0.63 8.81 -17.76
N ASP A 20 -0.57 8.30 -18.01
CA ASP A 20 -1.56 8.98 -18.83
C ASP A 20 -2.18 10.19 -18.14
N ASP A 21 -2.60 10.04 -16.87
CA ASP A 21 -3.26 11.10 -16.11
C ASP A 21 -3.06 10.91 -14.60
N PRO A 22 -1.92 11.36 -14.06
CA PRO A 22 -1.61 11.19 -12.65
C PRO A 22 -2.55 11.96 -11.72
N LEU A 23 -3.11 13.09 -12.17
CA LEU A 23 -4.07 13.86 -11.36
C LEU A 23 -5.40 13.11 -11.22
N ALA A 24 -5.88 12.50 -12.30
CA ALA A 24 -7.10 11.69 -12.23
C ALA A 24 -6.94 10.51 -11.29
N LEU A 25 -5.77 9.89 -11.29
CA LEU A 25 -5.47 8.79 -10.39
C LEU A 25 -5.44 9.24 -8.93
N ALA A 26 -4.86 10.42 -8.64
CA ALA A 26 -4.85 10.99 -7.30
C ALA A 26 -6.27 11.35 -6.83
N ASP A 27 -7.09 11.91 -7.70
CA ASP A 27 -8.50 12.23 -7.40
C ASP A 27 -9.31 10.97 -7.11
N GLU A 28 -9.11 9.91 -7.87
CA GLU A 28 -9.77 8.62 -7.65
C GLU A 28 -9.36 8.01 -6.30
N SER A 29 -8.08 8.10 -5.95
CA SER A 29 -7.59 7.66 -4.64
C SER A 29 -8.25 8.44 -3.50
N ALA A 30 -8.41 9.75 -3.64
CA ALA A 30 -9.07 10.58 -2.65
C ALA A 30 -10.54 10.19 -2.47
N ARG A 31 -11.24 9.88 -3.56
CA ARG A 31 -12.63 9.41 -3.49
C ARG A 31 -12.77 8.06 -2.79
N GLN A 32 -11.84 7.14 -3.05
CA GLN A 32 -11.89 5.78 -2.51
C GLN A 32 -11.34 5.68 -1.08
N ALA A 33 -10.54 6.65 -0.63
CA ALA A 33 -9.90 6.62 0.68
C ALA A 33 -10.90 6.45 1.84
N HIS A 34 -12.06 7.07 1.74
CA HIS A 34 -13.09 6.97 2.78
C HIS A 34 -13.64 5.55 2.97
N ALA A 35 -13.54 4.70 1.95
CA ALA A 35 -14.06 3.32 2.03
C ALA A 35 -13.29 2.44 3.01
N VAL A 36 -12.06 2.79 3.37
CA VAL A 36 -11.24 2.01 4.32
C VAL A 36 -11.46 2.44 5.77
N VAL A 37 -12.08 3.57 6.02
CA VAL A 37 -12.38 4.02 7.38
C VAL A 37 -13.44 3.10 7.99
N GLY A 38 -13.18 2.62 9.20
CA GLY A 38 -14.03 1.65 9.89
C GLY A 38 -13.64 0.19 9.63
N GLU A 39 -12.74 -0.06 8.68
CA GLU A 39 -12.27 -1.40 8.39
C GLU A 39 -11.23 -1.85 9.43
N ARG A 40 -11.24 -3.15 9.73
CA ARG A 40 -10.25 -3.76 10.61
C ARG A 40 -9.05 -4.25 9.80
N VAL A 41 -7.85 -4.02 10.32
CA VAL A 41 -6.61 -4.50 9.72
C VAL A 41 -6.43 -5.99 9.99
N ALA A 42 -6.40 -6.79 8.95
CA ALA A 42 -6.15 -8.23 9.04
C ALA A 42 -4.66 -8.55 8.92
N ASP A 43 -3.92 -7.82 8.08
CA ASP A 43 -2.49 -8.03 7.89
C ASP A 43 -1.83 -6.80 7.24
N VAL A 44 -0.52 -6.71 7.35
CA VAL A 44 0.32 -5.77 6.60
C VAL A 44 1.40 -6.57 5.92
N LEU A 45 1.41 -6.54 4.58
CA LEU A 45 2.29 -7.36 3.76
C LEU A 45 3.22 -6.49 2.93
N ALA A 46 4.46 -6.91 2.82
CA ALA A 46 5.47 -6.30 1.96
C ALA A 46 6.28 -7.39 1.27
N LEU A 47 7.06 -7.01 0.28
CA LEU A 47 7.92 -7.95 -0.43
C LEU A 47 9.26 -8.10 0.27
N TRP A 48 9.62 -9.32 0.54
CA TRP A 48 10.89 -9.74 1.12
C TRP A 48 11.78 -10.33 0.04
N ASP A 49 13.03 -9.89 0.00
CA ASP A 49 14.05 -10.46 -0.90
C ASP A 49 14.93 -11.46 -0.14
N GLU A 50 14.76 -12.72 -0.45
CA GLU A 50 15.55 -13.81 0.16
C GLU A 50 17.04 -13.71 -0.15
N ARG A 51 17.37 -13.18 -1.31
CA ARG A 51 18.76 -13.05 -1.73
C ARG A 51 19.53 -12.03 -0.88
N THR A 52 18.92 -10.88 -0.64
CA THR A 52 19.54 -9.82 0.16
C THR A 52 19.13 -9.88 1.63
N ARG A 53 18.15 -10.71 1.97
CA ARG A 53 17.56 -10.86 3.30
C ARG A 53 17.09 -9.53 3.85
N SER A 54 16.37 -8.78 3.03
CA SER A 54 15.86 -7.45 3.36
C SER A 54 14.51 -7.18 2.70
N TRP A 55 13.80 -6.21 3.27
CA TRP A 55 12.61 -5.66 2.63
C TRP A 55 13.04 -4.87 1.40
N LEU A 56 12.33 -5.07 0.30
CA LEU A 56 12.63 -4.38 -0.94
C LEU A 56 12.08 -2.95 -0.90
N PRO A 57 12.96 -1.90 -0.93
CA PRO A 57 12.50 -0.50 -0.88
C PRO A 57 11.68 -0.12 -2.12
N GLY A 58 10.70 0.76 -1.93
CA GLY A 58 9.89 1.27 -3.02
C GLY A 58 8.98 0.25 -3.68
N THR A 59 8.68 -0.83 -2.98
CA THR A 59 7.87 -1.91 -3.50
C THR A 59 6.42 -1.81 -3.05
N PRO A 60 5.52 -2.60 -3.68
CA PRO A 60 4.15 -2.67 -3.24
C PRO A 60 4.04 -3.08 -1.78
N THR A 61 3.20 -2.37 -1.05
CA THR A 61 2.80 -2.72 0.31
C THR A 61 1.31 -2.91 0.32
N VAL A 62 0.85 -3.99 0.92
CA VAL A 62 -0.57 -4.29 1.03
C VAL A 62 -1.00 -4.20 2.49
N LEU A 63 -1.91 -3.28 2.75
CA LEU A 63 -2.68 -3.25 3.98
C LEU A 63 -3.94 -4.07 3.75
N ARG A 64 -3.97 -5.27 4.31
CA ARG A 64 -5.10 -6.18 4.16
C ARG A 64 -6.16 -5.85 5.18
N LEU A 65 -7.34 -5.47 4.72
CA LEU A 65 -8.49 -5.14 5.53
C LEU A 65 -9.53 -6.25 5.43
N GLU A 66 -10.57 -6.21 6.26
CA GLU A 66 -11.58 -7.26 6.25
C GLU A 66 -12.36 -7.32 4.92
N ALA A 67 -12.73 -6.18 4.35
CA ALA A 67 -13.55 -6.12 3.15
C ALA A 67 -12.74 -5.89 1.87
N CYS A 68 -11.56 -5.29 1.98
CA CYS A 68 -10.74 -4.97 0.80
C CYS A 68 -9.26 -4.87 1.19
N ASP A 69 -8.40 -4.73 0.20
CA ASP A 69 -7.00 -4.37 0.39
C ASP A 69 -6.77 -2.91 0.02
N LEU A 70 -5.85 -2.27 0.71
CA LEU A 70 -5.26 -1.00 0.31
C LEU A 70 -3.80 -1.27 -0.03
N ALA A 71 -3.46 -1.18 -1.30
CA ALA A 71 -2.11 -1.40 -1.76
C ALA A 71 -1.47 -0.10 -2.24
N ALA A 72 -0.24 0.14 -1.83
CA ALA A 72 0.57 1.28 -2.25
C ALA A 72 1.69 0.81 -3.18
N PHE A 73 1.81 1.46 -4.32
CA PHE A 73 2.84 1.16 -5.32
C PHE A 73 3.67 2.40 -5.58
N ALA A 74 5.00 2.24 -5.55
CA ALA A 74 5.89 3.30 -6.00
C ALA A 74 5.79 3.45 -7.52
N MET A 75 5.55 4.66 -7.98
CA MET A 75 5.53 5.02 -9.40
C MET A 75 6.89 5.57 -9.78
N ARG A 76 6.98 6.84 -10.05
CA ARG A 76 8.23 7.55 -10.27
C ARG A 76 8.51 8.41 -9.03
N ALA A 77 9.57 8.11 -8.29
CA ALA A 77 9.85 8.79 -7.03
C ALA A 77 9.73 10.32 -7.13
N PRO A 78 9.07 10.98 -6.19
CA PRO A 78 8.51 10.47 -4.94
C PRO A 78 7.05 9.99 -5.03
N HIS A 79 6.49 9.86 -6.21
CA HIS A 79 5.08 9.60 -6.43
C HIS A 79 4.70 8.14 -6.18
N ILE A 80 3.47 7.97 -5.68
CA ILE A 80 2.87 6.66 -5.46
C ILE A 80 1.49 6.58 -6.12
N ALA A 81 1.00 5.36 -6.27
CA ALA A 81 -0.39 5.08 -6.61
C ALA A 81 -0.99 4.13 -5.59
N LEU A 82 -2.27 4.31 -5.31
CA LEU A 82 -3.03 3.45 -4.40
C LEU A 82 -4.01 2.60 -5.19
N LEU A 83 -4.12 1.35 -4.79
CA LEU A 83 -5.13 0.43 -5.29
C LEU A 83 -6.04 0.03 -4.13
N PHE A 84 -7.33 0.26 -4.30
CA PHE A 84 -8.36 -0.19 -3.37
C PHE A 84 -9.08 -1.38 -4.02
N GLY A 85 -8.89 -2.56 -3.46
CA GLY A 85 -9.44 -3.77 -4.07
C GLY A 85 -8.82 -5.02 -3.48
N ALA A 86 -8.68 -6.07 -4.26
CA ALA A 86 -8.06 -7.30 -3.82
C ALA A 86 -6.73 -7.51 -4.55
N VAL A 87 -5.65 -7.77 -3.79
CA VAL A 87 -4.33 -8.11 -4.32
C VAL A 87 -4.06 -9.58 -4.03
N ASP A 88 -3.74 -10.33 -5.06
CA ASP A 88 -3.37 -11.74 -4.93
C ASP A 88 -1.89 -11.84 -4.50
N THR A 89 -1.67 -12.05 -3.21
CA THR A 89 -0.34 -12.23 -2.64
C THR A 89 0.21 -13.65 -2.78
N ALA A 90 -0.60 -14.58 -3.28
CA ALA A 90 -0.17 -15.93 -3.63
C ALA A 90 0.31 -16.04 -5.09
N ALA A 91 0.03 -15.02 -5.92
CA ALA A 91 0.48 -15.01 -7.31
C ALA A 91 2.01 -14.94 -7.40
N PRO A 92 2.61 -15.55 -8.45
CA PRO A 92 4.06 -15.46 -8.65
C PRO A 92 4.54 -14.01 -8.77
N THR A 93 5.68 -13.71 -8.15
CA THR A 93 6.31 -12.39 -8.20
C THR A 93 7.50 -12.34 -9.16
N ALA A 94 7.60 -13.29 -10.08
CA ALA A 94 8.74 -13.44 -11.00
C ALA A 94 9.03 -12.18 -11.81
N ALA A 95 7.99 -11.40 -12.16
CA ALA A 95 8.15 -10.14 -12.88
C ALA A 95 8.81 -9.04 -12.04
N LEU A 96 8.81 -9.19 -10.70
CA LEU A 96 9.45 -8.28 -9.75
C LEU A 96 10.79 -8.80 -9.24
N GLY A 97 11.15 -10.04 -9.61
CA GLY A 97 12.36 -10.73 -9.19
C GLY A 97 12.06 -12.13 -8.65
N CYS A 98 12.92 -13.08 -8.98
CA CYS A 98 12.68 -14.51 -8.66
C CYS A 98 12.85 -14.86 -7.18
N SER A 99 13.48 -14.00 -6.37
CA SER A 99 13.71 -14.23 -4.95
C SER A 99 12.73 -13.49 -4.05
N LEU A 100 11.74 -12.82 -4.63
CA LEU A 100 10.77 -12.02 -3.88
C LEU A 100 9.55 -12.85 -3.48
N HIS A 101 9.08 -12.65 -2.26
CA HIS A 101 7.79 -13.18 -1.81
C HIS A 101 7.13 -12.25 -0.81
N TRP A 102 5.82 -12.38 -0.68
CA TRP A 102 5.05 -11.61 0.28
C TRP A 102 5.23 -12.15 1.68
N GLU A 103 5.52 -11.25 2.61
CA GLU A 103 5.60 -11.58 4.03
C GLU A 103 4.92 -10.50 4.87
N ARG A 104 4.49 -10.90 6.05
CA ARG A 104 4.02 -9.94 7.04
C ARG A 104 5.14 -8.96 7.37
N PHE A 105 4.85 -7.69 7.22
CA PHE A 105 5.78 -6.62 7.57
C PHE A 105 5.75 -6.42 9.10
N ARG A 106 6.64 -7.09 9.78
CA ARG A 106 6.70 -7.15 11.24
C ARG A 106 6.73 -5.80 11.94
N PRO A 107 7.44 -4.77 11.42
CA PRO A 107 7.42 -3.44 12.05
C PRO A 107 6.02 -2.83 12.18
N CYS A 108 5.06 -3.28 11.39
CA CYS A 108 3.66 -2.84 11.46
C CYS A 108 2.73 -3.88 12.09
N SER A 109 3.26 -4.92 12.76
CA SER A 109 2.41 -5.96 13.38
C SER A 109 1.49 -5.43 14.48
N TYR A 110 1.82 -4.30 15.09
CA TYR A 110 0.96 -3.61 16.07
C TYR A 110 -0.38 -3.17 15.47
N ALA A 111 -0.46 -3.02 14.15
CA ALA A 111 -1.67 -2.58 13.47
C ALA A 111 -2.72 -3.68 13.30
N ILE A 112 -2.31 -4.94 13.42
CA ILE A 112 -3.21 -6.08 13.23
C ILE A 112 -4.31 -6.04 14.29
N ASP A 113 -5.55 -6.30 13.88
CA ASP A 113 -6.77 -6.23 14.68
C ASP A 113 -7.18 -4.81 15.09
N ARG A 114 -6.48 -3.78 14.64
CA ARG A 114 -6.88 -2.39 14.86
C ARG A 114 -7.83 -1.92 13.77
N THR A 115 -8.65 -0.94 14.10
CA THR A 115 -9.59 -0.34 13.16
C THR A 115 -9.01 0.93 12.58
N VAL A 116 -9.15 1.11 11.27
CA VAL A 116 -8.78 2.35 10.59
C VAL A 116 -9.81 3.42 10.97
N VAL A 117 -9.34 4.51 11.55
CA VAL A 117 -10.20 5.63 11.95
C VAL A 117 -10.09 6.82 11.00
N ASP A 118 -9.00 6.92 10.27
CA ASP A 118 -8.78 7.96 9.28
C ASP A 118 -7.71 7.55 8.27
N ILE A 119 -7.76 8.15 7.11
CA ILE A 119 -6.70 8.07 6.10
C ILE A 119 -6.44 9.46 5.55
N GLU A 120 -5.20 9.88 5.59
CA GLU A 120 -4.75 11.18 5.14
C GLU A 120 -3.84 10.99 3.94
N LEU A 121 -4.21 11.58 2.81
CA LEU A 121 -3.42 11.52 1.59
C LEU A 121 -2.49 12.71 1.52
N GLU A 122 -1.23 12.48 1.20
CA GLU A 122 -0.21 13.51 1.04
C GLU A 122 0.01 13.75 -0.44
N THR A 123 -0.10 15.00 -0.86
CA THR A 123 0.10 15.40 -2.25
C THR A 123 1.20 16.44 -2.36
N ASP A 124 1.85 16.50 -3.52
CA ASP A 124 2.82 17.54 -3.84
C ASP A 124 2.12 18.84 -4.28
N GLU A 125 2.89 19.84 -4.67
CA GLU A 125 2.38 21.15 -5.11
C GLU A 125 1.46 21.06 -6.34
N LYS A 126 1.61 20.00 -7.14
CA LYS A 126 0.79 19.76 -8.34
C LYS A 126 -0.46 18.93 -8.04
N GLY A 127 -0.63 18.48 -6.80
CA GLY A 127 -1.74 17.61 -6.42
C GLY A 127 -1.49 16.12 -6.69
N LEU A 128 -0.28 15.73 -7.02
CA LEU A 128 0.10 14.34 -7.25
C LEU A 128 0.39 13.63 -5.93
N LEU A 129 -0.04 12.38 -5.83
CA LEU A 129 0.05 11.60 -4.60
C LEU A 129 1.50 11.19 -4.31
N VAL A 130 2.00 11.54 -3.12
CA VAL A 130 3.36 11.20 -2.66
C VAL A 130 3.36 10.34 -1.42
N GLY A 131 2.23 10.17 -0.76
CA GLY A 131 2.12 9.33 0.43
C GLY A 131 0.71 9.24 0.96
N ALA A 132 0.54 8.41 1.97
CA ALA A 132 -0.68 8.30 2.73
C ALA A 132 -0.34 7.92 4.17
N GLN A 133 -1.13 8.41 5.12
CA GLN A 133 -1.07 8.01 6.51
C GLN A 133 -2.38 7.39 6.92
N VAL A 134 -2.31 6.18 7.44
CA VAL A 134 -3.46 5.44 7.96
C VAL A 134 -3.44 5.55 9.48
N ALA A 135 -4.45 6.17 10.06
CA ALA A 135 -4.59 6.31 11.50
C ALA A 135 -5.44 5.16 12.06
N LEU A 136 -5.00 4.62 13.18
CA LEU A 136 -5.62 3.48 13.86
C LEU A 136 -6.30 3.94 15.16
N ASP A 137 -7.23 3.14 15.63
CA ASP A 137 -8.08 3.43 16.81
C ASP A 137 -7.31 3.54 18.14
N ASP A 138 -6.08 3.01 18.20
CA ASP A 138 -5.20 3.10 19.36
C ASP A 138 -4.20 4.29 19.31
N GLY A 139 -4.32 5.15 18.31
CA GLY A 139 -3.39 6.24 18.05
C GLY A 139 -2.18 5.85 17.21
N GLY A 140 -2.02 4.59 16.85
CA GLY A 140 -0.98 4.13 15.94
C GLY A 140 -1.23 4.62 14.53
N ARG A 141 -0.16 4.69 13.74
CA ARG A 141 -0.22 5.12 12.34
C ARG A 141 0.67 4.25 11.47
N ILE A 142 0.27 4.12 10.22
CA ILE A 142 1.08 3.49 9.18
C ILE A 142 1.30 4.54 8.08
N ALA A 143 2.56 4.81 7.75
CA ALA A 143 2.90 5.69 6.63
C ALA A 143 3.18 4.84 5.39
N LEU A 144 2.46 5.12 4.32
CA LEU A 144 2.68 4.55 3.00
C LEU A 144 3.33 5.61 2.13
N GLY A 145 4.47 5.30 1.54
CA GLY A 145 5.19 6.27 0.72
C GLY A 145 5.98 5.61 -0.39
N GLY A 146 6.59 6.43 -1.26
CA GLY A 146 7.31 5.97 -2.45
C GLY A 146 8.64 5.27 -2.16
N ARG A 147 9.12 5.28 -0.91
CA ARG A 147 10.39 4.64 -0.56
C ARG A 147 10.22 3.34 0.22
N ALA A 148 9.27 3.31 1.13
CA ALA A 148 8.96 2.11 1.92
C ALA A 148 7.73 2.38 2.79
N VAL A 149 7.05 1.32 3.19
CA VAL A 149 6.12 1.40 4.31
C VAL A 149 6.91 1.69 5.59
N ARG A 150 6.41 2.58 6.42
CA ARG A 150 7.03 2.89 7.72
C ARG A 150 6.01 2.75 8.83
N ALA A 151 6.44 2.12 9.90
CA ALA A 151 5.76 2.21 11.16
C ALA A 151 6.02 3.60 11.75
N LEU A 152 4.97 4.34 12.04
CA LEU A 152 5.08 5.56 12.81
C LEU A 152 4.76 5.24 14.26
N PRO A 153 5.60 5.68 15.21
CA PRO A 153 5.30 5.46 16.62
C PRO A 153 3.97 6.09 16.98
N CYS A 154 3.27 5.46 17.92
CA CYS A 154 2.09 6.09 18.50
C CYS A 154 2.49 7.48 19.00
N ALA A 155 1.70 8.49 18.67
CA ALA A 155 1.84 9.78 19.31
C ALA A 155 1.49 9.63 20.80
N VAL A 156 2.50 9.78 21.61
CA VAL A 156 2.33 9.75 23.07
C VAL A 156 1.78 11.08 23.51
#